data_6565a906e53580c6070e97fb739ef491
#
_entry.id   6565a906e53580c6070e97fb739ef491
#
_cell.length_a   1.000
_cell.length_b   1.000
_cell.length_c   1.000
_cell.angle_alpha   90.00
_cell.angle_beta   90.00
_cell.angle_gamma   90.00
#
_symmetry.space_group_name_H-M   'P 1'
#
loop_
_entity.id
_entity.type
_entity.pdbx_description
1 polymer ?
#
loop_
_entity_poly.entity_id
_entity_poly.type
_entity_poly.pdbx_seq_one_letter_code
_entity_poly.pdbx_strand_id
1 'polypeptide(L)'
;MGGKKSQTVRAYTSCNEARKAVKQRRKLEPFKTPAKRYLVSRALGRGGHQGSDTMNNEANKIAGAVLSTLLVVMGLNMTAGIVFAPRKPAVTGFDLPSEEPAHGGGAAAAAVAEEPIAVRLAKADPAKGEKATAACKACHTFEKGGANKVGPHLFGVYGRNEGSIDGFGYSAAMKGRNDKTWDADALDHFLKNPKAYVAGTIMAFAGIAKPETRADVVAYLNSLSDSPQPLPKP
;
A
#
# COMPACT_ATOMS: atom_id res chain seq x y z
N MET A 1 -47.58 16.41 25.50
CA MET A 1 -46.82 16.32 24.22
C MET A 1 -46.45 17.72 23.74
N GLY A 2 -45.30 18.28 24.12
CA GLY A 2 -44.97 19.66 23.79
C GLY A 2 -43.61 20.08 24.31
N GLY A 3 -42.50 19.49 23.85
CA GLY A 3 -41.18 19.85 24.37
C GLY A 3 -39.99 19.73 23.40
N LYS A 4 -40.14 19.14 22.23
CA LYS A 4 -39.00 18.86 21.32
C LYS A 4 -38.85 19.83 20.13
N LYS A 5 -39.79 20.71 19.83
CA LYS A 5 -39.72 21.63 18.69
C LYS A 5 -38.98 22.95 18.97
N SER A 6 -38.74 23.31 20.24
CA SER A 6 -38.13 24.58 20.62
C SER A 6 -36.60 24.58 20.54
N GLN A 7 -35.94 23.45 20.67
CA GLN A 7 -34.46 23.40 20.66
C GLN A 7 -33.85 23.40 19.24
N THR A 8 -34.53 22.81 18.27
CA THR A 8 -34.06 22.75 16.90
C THR A 8 -34.09 24.13 16.19
N VAL A 9 -35.05 24.95 16.52
CA VAL A 9 -35.18 26.29 15.93
C VAL A 9 -34.08 27.26 16.44
N ARG A 10 -33.70 27.15 17.73
CA ARG A 10 -32.62 27.98 18.30
C ARG A 10 -31.23 27.63 17.75
N ALA A 11 -30.98 26.36 17.43
CA ALA A 11 -29.71 25.95 16.84
C ALA A 11 -29.57 26.44 15.38
N TYR A 12 -30.68 26.49 14.64
CA TYR A 12 -30.66 26.91 13.24
C TYR A 12 -30.45 28.44 13.08
N THR A 13 -31.00 29.27 13.98
CA THR A 13 -30.81 30.72 14.02
C THR A 13 -29.37 31.10 14.37
N SER A 14 -28.76 30.41 15.32
CA SER A 14 -27.38 30.64 15.75
C SER A 14 -26.35 30.35 14.61
N CYS A 15 -26.60 29.32 13.82
CA CYS A 15 -25.69 28.95 12.72
C CYS A 15 -25.76 29.96 11.54
N ASN A 16 -26.93 30.55 11.29
CA ASN A 16 -27.10 31.54 10.24
C ASN A 16 -26.49 32.91 10.61
N GLU A 17 -26.55 33.27 11.87
CA GLU A 17 -25.91 34.49 12.37
C GLU A 17 -24.39 34.40 12.31
N ALA A 18 -23.82 33.26 12.67
CA ALA A 18 -22.39 33.04 12.56
C ALA A 18 -21.90 33.09 11.10
N ARG A 19 -22.67 32.62 10.13
CA ARG A 19 -22.34 32.71 8.70
C ARG A 19 -22.39 34.14 8.17
N LYS A 20 -23.32 34.96 8.66
CA LYS A 20 -23.42 36.39 8.28
C LYS A 20 -22.23 37.17 8.85
N ALA A 21 -21.81 36.93 10.08
CA ALA A 21 -20.67 37.59 10.71
C ALA A 21 -19.33 37.28 9.98
N VAL A 22 -19.12 36.05 9.52
CA VAL A 22 -17.93 35.63 8.75
C VAL A 22 -17.92 36.30 7.37
N LYS A 23 -19.11 36.45 6.72
CA LYS A 23 -19.21 37.07 5.39
C LYS A 23 -18.99 38.60 5.47
N GLN A 24 -19.34 39.24 6.60
CA GLN A 24 -19.15 40.66 6.81
C GLN A 24 -17.71 41.04 7.15
N ARG A 25 -16.97 40.15 7.88
CA ARG A 25 -15.54 40.33 8.13
C ARG A 25 -14.68 40.26 6.86
N ARG A 26 -15.11 39.49 5.85
CA ARG A 26 -14.41 39.36 4.55
C ARG A 26 -14.52 40.62 3.66
N LYS A 27 -15.43 41.54 3.98
CA LYS A 27 -15.71 42.76 3.18
C LYS A 27 -14.96 44.00 3.65
N LEU A 28 -14.28 43.95 4.82
CA LEU A 28 -13.71 45.12 5.47
C LEU A 28 -12.18 45.16 5.56
N GLU A 29 -11.50 44.18 4.98
CA GLU A 29 -10.03 44.20 4.94
C GLU A 29 -9.57 44.35 3.50
N PRO A 30 -9.26 45.56 3.01
CA PRO A 30 -8.45 45.70 1.81
C PRO A 30 -7.04 45.21 2.14
N PHE A 31 -6.63 44.15 1.49
CA PHE A 31 -5.29 43.55 1.57
C PHE A 31 -4.23 44.62 1.22
N LYS A 32 -3.75 45.33 2.22
CA LYS A 32 -2.60 46.23 2.09
C LYS A 32 -1.33 45.37 2.11
N THR A 33 -0.88 44.98 0.94
CA THR A 33 0.47 44.45 0.76
C THR A 33 1.45 45.60 0.99
N PRO A 34 2.39 45.51 1.95
CA PRO A 34 3.50 46.46 2.01
C PRO A 34 4.41 46.18 0.82
N ALA A 35 4.40 47.03 -0.16
CA ALA A 35 5.41 47.09 -1.20
C ALA A 35 6.77 47.41 -0.54
N LYS A 36 7.52 46.40 -0.13
CA LYS A 36 8.94 46.54 0.17
C LYS A 36 9.66 46.86 -1.13
N ARG A 37 9.86 48.17 -1.36
CA ARG A 37 10.83 48.70 -2.33
C ARG A 37 12.21 48.16 -1.90
N TYR A 38 12.70 47.14 -2.58
CA TYR A 38 14.12 46.82 -2.55
C TYR A 38 14.87 47.90 -3.32
N LEU A 39 15.36 48.90 -2.59
CA LEU A 39 16.40 49.78 -3.05
C LEU A 39 17.66 48.92 -3.19
N VAL A 40 17.96 48.53 -4.41
CA VAL A 40 19.26 47.94 -4.77
C VAL A 40 20.29 49.06 -4.67
N SER A 41 20.88 49.19 -3.48
CA SER A 41 22.11 49.97 -3.31
C SER A 41 23.24 49.22 -4.00
N ARG A 42 23.56 49.73 -5.17
CA ARG A 42 24.76 49.37 -5.95
C ARG A 42 25.99 49.92 -5.23
N ALA A 43 26.42 49.29 -4.15
CA ALA A 43 27.72 49.58 -3.55
C ALA A 43 28.77 48.75 -4.31
N LEU A 44 29.58 49.46 -5.09
CA LEU A 44 30.83 48.98 -5.63
C LEU A 44 31.77 48.63 -4.48
N GLY A 45 31.79 47.36 -4.12
CA GLY A 45 32.79 46.74 -3.22
C GLY A 45 33.59 45.70 -4.03
N ARG A 46 34.68 46.18 -4.62
CA ARG A 46 35.72 45.34 -5.21
C ARG A 46 36.50 44.71 -4.07
N GLY A 47 36.07 43.56 -3.61
CA GLY A 47 36.73 42.75 -2.56
C GLY A 47 36.79 41.31 -3.03
N GLY A 48 38.01 40.85 -3.31
CA GLY A 48 38.30 39.55 -3.91
C GLY A 48 37.77 38.36 -3.11
N HIS A 49 36.98 37.55 -3.75
CA HIS A 49 36.66 36.18 -3.34
C HIS A 49 37.19 35.24 -4.42
N GLN A 50 38.53 35.14 -4.52
CA GLN A 50 39.19 34.21 -5.47
C GLN A 50 39.40 32.80 -4.90
N GLY A 51 38.70 32.40 -3.84
CA GLY A 51 38.88 31.10 -3.16
C GLY A 51 37.74 30.09 -3.27
N SER A 52 36.53 30.51 -3.63
CA SER A 52 35.35 29.58 -3.60
C SER A 52 34.94 29.08 -4.99
N ASP A 53 35.28 29.77 -6.04
CA ASP A 53 34.82 29.43 -7.40
C ASP A 53 35.57 28.22 -8.00
N THR A 54 36.79 28.00 -7.59
CA THR A 54 37.60 26.85 -8.05
C THR A 54 37.10 25.54 -7.44
N MET A 55 36.74 25.51 -6.16
CA MET A 55 36.20 24.30 -5.53
C MET A 55 34.85 23.89 -6.09
N ASN A 56 33.95 24.86 -6.36
CA ASN A 56 32.64 24.58 -6.98
C ASN A 56 32.79 24.08 -8.41
N ASN A 57 33.80 24.57 -9.17
CA ASN A 57 34.06 24.16 -10.53
C ASN A 57 34.60 22.72 -10.62
N GLU A 58 35.48 22.33 -9.70
CA GLU A 58 36.00 20.97 -9.61
C GLU A 58 34.93 19.98 -9.15
N ALA A 59 34.13 20.35 -8.14
CA ALA A 59 32.99 19.54 -7.70
C ALA A 59 31.97 19.32 -8.83
N ASN A 60 31.65 20.35 -9.61
CA ASN A 60 30.75 20.25 -10.76
C ASN A 60 31.32 19.36 -11.88
N LYS A 61 32.65 19.42 -12.16
CA LYS A 61 33.30 18.52 -13.12
C LYS A 61 33.22 17.08 -12.68
N ILE A 62 33.46 16.79 -11.39
CA ILE A 62 33.38 15.45 -10.83
C ILE A 62 31.92 14.96 -10.87
N ALA A 63 30.95 15.79 -10.46
CA ALA A 63 29.54 15.46 -10.53
C ALA A 63 29.09 15.17 -11.97
N GLY A 64 29.50 16.00 -12.91
CA GLY A 64 29.25 15.80 -14.35
C GLY A 64 29.83 14.51 -14.89
N ALA A 65 31.06 14.17 -14.51
CA ALA A 65 31.70 12.91 -14.89
C ALA A 65 30.97 11.68 -14.32
N VAL A 66 30.56 11.74 -13.06
CA VAL A 66 29.79 10.67 -12.40
C VAL A 66 28.41 10.49 -13.06
N LEU A 67 27.70 11.58 -13.31
CA LEU A 67 26.37 11.52 -13.96
C LEU A 67 26.47 11.01 -15.40
N SER A 68 27.48 11.44 -16.17
CA SER A 68 27.66 10.94 -17.53
C SER A 68 28.00 9.45 -17.55
N THR A 69 28.85 8.99 -16.65
CA THR A 69 29.17 7.56 -16.51
C THR A 69 27.92 6.72 -16.16
N LEU A 70 27.11 7.20 -15.22
CA LEU A 70 25.85 6.52 -14.86
C LEU A 70 24.86 6.47 -16.02
N LEU A 71 24.76 7.54 -16.82
CA LEU A 71 23.92 7.56 -18.02
C LEU A 71 24.41 6.56 -19.08
N VAL A 72 25.71 6.48 -19.30
CA VAL A 72 26.31 5.50 -20.25
C VAL A 72 26.03 4.07 -19.77
N VAL A 73 26.27 3.77 -18.49
CA VAL A 73 26.02 2.44 -17.93
C VAL A 73 24.53 2.08 -18.01
N MET A 74 23.65 3.02 -17.70
CA MET A 74 22.21 2.82 -17.81
C MET A 74 21.78 2.59 -19.26
N GLY A 75 22.31 3.36 -20.20
CA GLY A 75 22.03 3.20 -21.63
C GLY A 75 22.52 1.86 -22.17
N LEU A 76 23.73 1.43 -21.79
CA LEU A 76 24.27 0.12 -22.17
C LEU A 76 23.44 -1.03 -21.58
N ASN A 77 23.02 -0.91 -20.33
CA ASN A 77 22.17 -1.93 -19.70
C ASN A 77 20.79 -2.04 -20.38
N MET A 78 20.22 -0.91 -20.76
CA MET A 78 18.94 -0.86 -21.47
C MET A 78 19.04 -1.46 -22.89
N THR A 79 20.10 -1.12 -23.63
CA THR A 79 20.36 -1.68 -24.96
C THR A 79 20.68 -3.16 -24.89
N ALA A 80 21.46 -3.61 -23.91
CA ALA A 80 21.72 -5.03 -23.68
C ALA A 80 20.42 -5.79 -23.39
N GLY A 81 19.53 -5.23 -22.57
CA GLY A 81 18.22 -5.82 -22.30
C GLY A 81 17.35 -5.97 -23.55
N ILE A 82 17.44 -5.06 -24.52
CA ILE A 82 16.71 -5.15 -25.80
C ILE A 82 17.35 -6.16 -26.75
N VAL A 83 18.67 -6.15 -26.86
CA VAL A 83 19.42 -7.00 -27.81
C VAL A 83 19.46 -8.44 -27.36
N PHE A 84 19.65 -8.67 -26.06
CA PHE A 84 19.76 -10.01 -25.48
C PHE A 84 18.47 -10.48 -24.79
N ALA A 85 17.33 -9.79 -25.01
CA ALA A 85 16.06 -10.24 -24.50
C ALA A 85 15.77 -11.68 -24.98
N PRO A 86 15.62 -12.67 -24.08
CA PRO A 86 15.34 -14.03 -24.48
C PRO A 86 14.00 -14.08 -25.21
N ARG A 87 14.01 -14.44 -26.49
CA ARG A 87 12.77 -14.70 -27.24
C ARG A 87 12.14 -15.95 -26.68
N LYS A 88 10.96 -15.84 -26.08
CA LYS A 88 10.21 -17.01 -25.66
C LYS A 88 9.86 -17.85 -26.91
N PRO A 89 10.22 -19.13 -26.94
CA PRO A 89 9.83 -20.00 -28.04
C PRO A 89 8.28 -20.11 -28.06
N ALA A 90 7.72 -20.19 -29.27
CA ALA A 90 6.25 -20.27 -29.46
C ALA A 90 5.64 -21.57 -28.94
N VAL A 91 6.46 -22.56 -28.63
CA VAL A 91 6.08 -23.85 -28.05
C VAL A 91 6.86 -24.01 -26.76
N THR A 92 6.16 -24.08 -25.63
CA THR A 92 6.75 -24.33 -24.32
C THR A 92 7.27 -25.76 -24.28
N GLY A 93 8.60 -25.92 -24.15
CA GLY A 93 9.18 -27.19 -23.76
C GLY A 93 8.79 -27.56 -22.34
N PHE A 94 8.99 -28.79 -21.96
CA PHE A 94 8.67 -29.40 -20.68
C PHE A 94 9.02 -28.50 -19.49
N ASP A 95 8.01 -28.17 -18.65
CA ASP A 95 8.18 -27.38 -17.43
C ASP A 95 8.94 -28.21 -16.39
N LEU A 96 10.21 -27.89 -16.20
CA LEU A 96 10.97 -28.38 -15.04
C LEU A 96 10.58 -27.52 -13.82
N PRO A 97 10.35 -28.11 -12.63
CA PRO A 97 10.15 -27.34 -11.42
C PRO A 97 11.46 -26.63 -11.05
N SER A 98 11.55 -25.34 -11.36
CA SER A 98 12.68 -24.50 -10.96
C SER A 98 12.41 -23.91 -9.58
N GLU A 99 13.20 -24.33 -8.60
CA GLU A 99 13.33 -23.64 -7.32
C GLU A 99 14.21 -22.40 -7.53
N GLU A 100 13.59 -21.23 -7.80
CA GLU A 100 14.28 -19.95 -7.72
C GLU A 100 13.37 -18.88 -7.07
N PRO A 101 13.94 -18.05 -6.20
CA PRO A 101 13.18 -16.97 -5.55
C PRO A 101 12.93 -15.83 -6.54
N ALA A 102 11.69 -15.72 -7.04
CA ALA A 102 11.29 -14.69 -7.96
C ALA A 102 11.15 -13.33 -7.27
N HIS A 103 12.10 -12.42 -7.53
CA HIS A 103 11.90 -10.98 -7.39
C HIS A 103 11.34 -10.41 -8.71
N GLY A 104 10.15 -9.85 -8.63
CA GLY A 104 9.69 -8.70 -9.42
C GLY A 104 9.27 -8.94 -10.87
N GLY A 105 8.05 -8.53 -11.20
CA GLY A 105 7.61 -8.17 -12.55
C GLY A 105 6.42 -8.98 -13.07
N GLY A 106 5.22 -8.36 -13.02
CA GLY A 106 3.99 -8.96 -13.51
C GLY A 106 4.04 -9.34 -14.99
N ALA A 107 3.83 -10.61 -15.27
CA ALA A 107 3.32 -11.05 -16.55
C ALA A 107 1.96 -11.70 -16.29
N ALA A 108 0.93 -11.25 -16.98
CA ALA A 108 -0.38 -11.87 -16.99
C ALA A 108 -0.20 -13.31 -17.52
N ALA A 109 -0.04 -14.27 -16.60
CA ALA A 109 -0.16 -15.68 -16.93
C ALA A 109 -1.61 -15.94 -17.31
N ALA A 110 -1.84 -16.56 -18.48
CA ALA A 110 -3.12 -17.06 -18.89
C ALA A 110 -3.75 -17.83 -17.74
N ALA A 111 -4.98 -17.48 -17.39
CA ALA A 111 -5.70 -18.09 -16.28
C ALA A 111 -5.94 -19.57 -16.58
N VAL A 112 -5.01 -20.42 -16.17
CA VAL A 112 -5.32 -21.83 -15.93
C VAL A 112 -6.34 -21.79 -14.79
N ALA A 113 -7.50 -22.40 -14.97
CA ALA A 113 -8.53 -22.47 -13.94
C ALA A 113 -7.89 -23.10 -12.69
N GLU A 114 -7.71 -22.26 -11.64
CA GLU A 114 -7.14 -22.75 -10.38
C GLU A 114 -8.10 -23.77 -9.76
N GLU A 115 -7.56 -24.84 -9.20
CA GLU A 115 -8.38 -25.77 -8.42
C GLU A 115 -9.14 -25.00 -7.32
N PRO A 116 -10.38 -25.35 -7.03
CA PRO A 116 -11.13 -24.76 -5.93
C PRO A 116 -10.34 -24.78 -4.62
N ILE A 117 -10.47 -23.73 -3.81
CA ILE A 117 -9.70 -23.64 -2.55
C ILE A 117 -9.96 -24.83 -1.63
N ALA A 118 -11.17 -25.40 -1.64
CA ALA A 118 -11.52 -26.58 -0.86
C ALA A 118 -10.63 -27.78 -1.17
N VAL A 119 -10.36 -28.03 -2.47
CA VAL A 119 -9.49 -29.14 -2.92
C VAL A 119 -8.04 -28.89 -2.48
N ARG A 120 -7.58 -27.63 -2.59
CA ARG A 120 -6.23 -27.24 -2.18
C ARG A 120 -6.04 -27.30 -0.67
N LEU A 121 -7.05 -26.92 0.10
CA LEU A 121 -7.03 -26.97 1.58
C LEU A 121 -6.96 -28.40 2.11
N ALA A 122 -7.52 -29.39 1.40
CA ALA A 122 -7.39 -30.79 1.79
C ALA A 122 -5.93 -31.30 1.76
N LYS A 123 -5.05 -30.63 1.02
CA LYS A 123 -3.61 -30.95 0.88
C LYS A 123 -2.72 -29.92 1.60
N ALA A 124 -3.30 -28.89 2.20
CA ALA A 124 -2.57 -27.76 2.77
C ALA A 124 -1.82 -28.14 4.05
N ASP A 125 -0.64 -27.55 4.21
CA ASP A 125 0.23 -27.72 5.37
C ASP A 125 0.36 -26.40 6.15
N PRO A 126 -0.24 -26.29 7.36
CA PRO A 126 -0.13 -25.09 8.17
C PRO A 126 1.32 -24.70 8.52
N ALA A 127 2.24 -25.66 8.64
CA ALA A 127 3.64 -25.36 8.94
C ALA A 127 4.36 -24.70 7.76
N LYS A 128 3.98 -25.02 6.53
CA LYS A 128 4.43 -24.29 5.33
C LYS A 128 3.77 -22.91 5.27
N GLY A 129 2.49 -22.84 5.64
CA GLY A 129 1.76 -21.56 5.74
C GLY A 129 2.42 -20.60 6.72
N GLU A 130 2.84 -21.07 7.89
CA GLU A 130 3.56 -20.25 8.86
C GLU A 130 4.84 -19.65 8.25
N LYS A 131 5.63 -20.45 7.56
CA LYS A 131 6.85 -19.98 6.88
C LYS A 131 6.55 -18.95 5.81
N ALA A 132 5.48 -19.17 5.04
CA ALA A 132 5.05 -18.26 3.98
C ALA A 132 4.55 -16.90 4.51
N THR A 133 4.11 -16.83 5.78
CA THR A 133 3.68 -15.57 6.41
C THR A 133 4.83 -14.72 6.95
N ALA A 134 6.09 -15.08 6.73
CA ALA A 134 7.24 -14.30 7.22
C ALA A 134 7.18 -12.83 6.80
N ALA A 135 6.81 -12.52 5.56
CA ALA A 135 6.64 -11.17 5.06
C ALA A 135 5.48 -10.42 5.74
N CYS A 136 4.44 -11.13 6.19
CA CYS A 136 3.27 -10.55 6.84
C CYS A 136 3.59 -10.06 8.26
N LYS A 137 4.56 -10.70 8.95
CA LYS A 137 4.98 -10.39 10.33
C LYS A 137 5.53 -8.96 10.47
N ALA A 138 6.00 -8.35 9.38
CA ALA A 138 6.43 -6.96 9.38
C ALA A 138 5.30 -5.99 9.74
N CYS A 139 4.07 -6.28 9.29
CA CYS A 139 2.92 -5.39 9.44
C CYS A 139 1.82 -5.93 10.35
N HIS A 140 1.79 -7.22 10.65
CA HIS A 140 0.75 -7.89 11.43
C HIS A 140 1.32 -8.61 12.65
N THR A 141 0.50 -8.76 13.68
CA THR A 141 0.73 -9.70 14.80
C THR A 141 -0.12 -10.94 14.62
N PHE A 142 0.38 -12.08 15.09
CA PHE A 142 -0.24 -13.40 14.96
C PHE A 142 -0.65 -13.99 16.29
N GLU A 143 -0.14 -13.44 17.40
CA GLU A 143 -0.36 -13.91 18.75
C GLU A 143 -1.75 -13.49 19.25
N LYS A 144 -2.33 -14.32 20.12
CA LYS A 144 -3.57 -13.98 20.83
C LYS A 144 -3.38 -12.71 21.65
N GLY A 145 -4.28 -11.74 21.49
CA GLY A 145 -4.18 -10.44 22.15
C GLY A 145 -3.06 -9.55 21.60
N GLY A 146 -2.45 -9.91 20.47
CA GLY A 146 -1.43 -9.10 19.81
C GLY A 146 -1.96 -7.73 19.40
N ALA A 147 -1.12 -6.69 19.56
CA ALA A 147 -1.49 -5.33 19.19
C ALA A 147 -1.62 -5.16 17.67
N ASN A 148 -2.47 -4.25 17.25
CA ASN A 148 -2.48 -3.77 15.87
C ASN A 148 -1.17 -3.02 15.58
N LYS A 149 -0.58 -3.28 14.40
CA LYS A 149 0.61 -2.58 13.88
C LYS A 149 0.19 -1.69 12.70
N VAL A 150 0.97 -1.71 11.64
CA VAL A 150 0.59 -1.11 10.34
C VAL A 150 -0.66 -1.77 9.78
N GLY A 151 -0.81 -3.07 10.00
CA GLY A 151 -2.01 -3.87 9.74
C GLY A 151 -2.67 -4.35 11.04
N PRO A 152 -3.91 -4.86 10.95
CA PRO A 152 -4.62 -5.42 12.09
C PRO A 152 -3.98 -6.74 12.54
N HIS A 153 -4.25 -7.17 13.78
CA HIS A 153 -3.85 -8.50 14.23
C HIS A 153 -4.57 -9.60 13.47
N LEU A 154 -3.89 -10.72 13.24
CA LEU A 154 -4.40 -11.84 12.44
C LEU A 154 -4.88 -13.02 13.27
N PHE A 155 -4.67 -13.03 14.59
CA PHE A 155 -5.26 -14.05 15.45
C PHE A 155 -6.78 -14.05 15.34
N GLY A 156 -7.38 -15.19 15.05
CA GLY A 156 -8.82 -15.33 14.84
C GLY A 156 -9.36 -14.59 13.59
N VAL A 157 -8.52 -14.40 12.55
CA VAL A 157 -8.96 -13.73 11.32
C VAL A 157 -9.93 -14.60 10.52
N TYR A 158 -9.70 -15.93 10.48
CA TYR A 158 -10.59 -16.85 9.79
C TYR A 158 -11.95 -16.89 10.48
N GLY A 159 -13.03 -16.70 9.73
CA GLY A 159 -14.39 -16.62 10.27
C GLY A 159 -14.77 -15.25 10.87
N ARG A 160 -13.87 -14.28 10.92
CA ARG A 160 -14.14 -12.91 11.40
C ARG A 160 -14.66 -12.04 10.25
N ASN A 161 -15.52 -11.07 10.57
CA ASN A 161 -16.00 -10.11 9.58
C ASN A 161 -14.86 -9.24 9.05
N GLU A 162 -14.90 -8.90 7.75
CA GLU A 162 -13.91 -8.03 7.11
C GLU A 162 -13.99 -6.63 7.74
N GLY A 163 -12.83 -6.00 7.98
CA GLY A 163 -12.78 -4.63 8.49
C GLY A 163 -13.38 -4.41 9.88
N SER A 164 -13.57 -5.45 10.69
CA SER A 164 -14.35 -5.43 11.93
C SER A 164 -13.54 -5.22 13.22
N ILE A 165 -12.21 -5.13 13.16
CA ILE A 165 -11.41 -4.92 14.39
C ILE A 165 -11.60 -3.50 14.90
N ASP A 166 -12.07 -3.39 16.15
CA ASP A 166 -12.24 -2.12 16.82
C ASP A 166 -10.90 -1.39 17.02
N GLY A 167 -10.94 -0.07 16.87
CA GLY A 167 -9.76 0.77 17.06
C GLY A 167 -8.74 0.70 15.94
N PHE A 168 -8.90 -0.14 14.90
CA PHE A 168 -8.01 -0.15 13.75
C PHE A 168 -8.49 0.79 12.63
N GLY A 169 -7.57 1.55 12.05
CA GLY A 169 -7.84 2.54 11.01
C GLY A 169 -8.00 1.94 9.60
N TYR A 170 -9.01 1.11 9.36
CA TYR A 170 -9.29 0.58 8.02
C TYR A 170 -9.59 1.66 6.99
N SER A 171 -9.30 1.39 5.71
CA SER A 171 -9.81 2.21 4.61
C SER A 171 -11.34 2.17 4.54
N ALA A 172 -11.95 3.19 3.93
CA ALA A 172 -13.40 3.21 3.72
C ALA A 172 -13.89 1.98 2.93
N ALA A 173 -13.09 1.55 1.94
CA ALA A 173 -13.38 0.37 1.13
C ALA A 173 -13.41 -0.92 1.97
N MET A 174 -12.49 -1.08 2.93
CA MET A 174 -12.47 -2.25 3.80
C MET A 174 -13.58 -2.19 4.86
N LYS A 175 -13.86 -1.01 5.44
CA LYS A 175 -14.97 -0.82 6.38
C LYS A 175 -16.34 -1.12 5.77
N GLY A 176 -16.51 -0.79 4.47
CA GLY A 176 -17.75 -1.09 3.75
C GLY A 176 -18.01 -2.57 3.47
N ARG A 177 -17.15 -3.47 3.94
CA ARG A 177 -17.24 -4.92 3.76
C ARG A 177 -17.48 -5.67 5.08
N ASN A 178 -17.84 -4.99 6.14
CA ASN A 178 -18.02 -5.58 7.47
C ASN A 178 -19.21 -6.56 7.58
N ASP A 179 -20.04 -6.63 6.55
CA ASP A 179 -21.10 -7.63 6.34
C ASP A 179 -20.56 -8.96 5.78
N LYS A 180 -19.31 -8.98 5.29
CA LYS A 180 -18.65 -10.15 4.73
C LYS A 180 -17.70 -10.78 5.74
N THR A 181 -17.49 -12.07 5.59
CA THR A 181 -16.65 -12.86 6.50
C THR A 181 -15.38 -13.31 5.80
N TRP A 182 -14.27 -13.34 6.52
CA TRP A 182 -13.01 -13.92 6.05
C TRP A 182 -13.12 -15.45 6.06
N ASP A 183 -13.84 -16.01 5.10
CA ASP A 183 -13.83 -17.45 4.82
C ASP A 183 -12.64 -17.88 3.95
N ALA A 184 -12.59 -19.14 3.58
CA ALA A 184 -11.49 -19.69 2.78
C ALA A 184 -11.38 -19.01 1.41
N ASP A 185 -12.49 -18.80 0.72
CA ASP A 185 -12.52 -18.17 -0.60
C ASP A 185 -12.13 -16.69 -0.54
N ALA A 186 -12.68 -15.96 0.43
CA ALA A 186 -12.37 -14.54 0.65
C ALA A 186 -10.87 -14.35 0.92
N LEU A 187 -10.29 -15.16 1.80
CA LEU A 187 -8.86 -15.13 2.11
C LEU A 187 -8.01 -15.51 0.90
N ASP A 188 -8.37 -16.56 0.15
CA ASP A 188 -7.62 -16.96 -1.05
C ASP A 188 -7.59 -15.83 -2.09
N HIS A 189 -8.75 -15.23 -2.39
CA HIS A 189 -8.85 -14.13 -3.34
C HIS A 189 -8.12 -12.88 -2.86
N PHE A 190 -8.25 -12.52 -1.59
CA PHE A 190 -7.55 -11.38 -1.01
C PHE A 190 -6.05 -11.59 -1.00
N LEU A 191 -5.57 -12.78 -0.60
CA LEU A 191 -4.15 -13.11 -0.62
C LEU A 191 -3.58 -13.22 -2.03
N LYS A 192 -4.39 -13.58 -3.03
CA LYS A 192 -3.98 -13.57 -4.44
C LYS A 192 -3.68 -12.16 -4.94
N ASN A 193 -4.58 -11.22 -4.68
CA ASN A 193 -4.40 -9.81 -5.06
C ASN A 193 -5.27 -8.90 -4.17
N PRO A 194 -4.72 -8.35 -3.08
CA PRO A 194 -5.48 -7.52 -2.14
C PRO A 194 -6.18 -6.32 -2.80
N LYS A 195 -5.49 -5.67 -3.75
CA LYS A 195 -6.04 -4.48 -4.43
C LYS A 195 -7.16 -4.81 -5.41
N ALA A 196 -7.12 -5.97 -6.02
CA ALA A 196 -8.19 -6.43 -6.91
C ALA A 196 -9.43 -6.87 -6.10
N TYR A 197 -9.23 -7.54 -4.97
CA TYR A 197 -10.31 -7.99 -4.11
C TYR A 197 -10.99 -6.84 -3.36
N VAL A 198 -10.20 -5.88 -2.84
CA VAL A 198 -10.70 -4.66 -2.19
C VAL A 198 -10.07 -3.44 -2.85
N ALA A 199 -10.72 -2.91 -3.87
CA ALA A 199 -10.29 -1.66 -4.50
C ALA A 199 -10.31 -0.53 -3.46
N GLY A 200 -9.15 0.08 -3.22
CA GLY A 200 -8.99 1.10 -2.17
C GLY A 200 -8.50 0.56 -0.82
N THR A 201 -8.05 -0.70 -0.74
CA THR A 201 -7.32 -1.18 0.44
C THR A 201 -6.00 -0.42 0.61
N ILE A 202 -5.64 -0.12 1.86
CA ILE A 202 -4.34 0.47 2.20
C ILE A 202 -3.22 -0.57 2.27
N MET A 203 -3.54 -1.86 2.22
CA MET A 203 -2.56 -2.93 2.25
C MET A 203 -1.71 -2.93 0.98
N ALA A 204 -0.41 -2.67 1.12
CA ALA A 204 0.53 -2.56 0.01
C ALA A 204 1.20 -3.89 -0.37
N PHE A 205 0.55 -5.01 -0.10
CA PHE A 205 1.06 -6.34 -0.43
C PHE A 205 0.75 -6.71 -1.89
N ALA A 206 1.74 -7.28 -2.58
CA ALA A 206 1.60 -7.65 -4.00
C ALA A 206 0.73 -8.89 -4.23
N GLY A 207 0.56 -9.72 -3.20
CA GLY A 207 -0.16 -10.99 -3.28
C GLY A 207 0.76 -12.21 -3.34
N ILE A 208 0.15 -13.38 -3.24
CA ILE A 208 0.80 -14.69 -3.34
C ILE A 208 0.31 -15.35 -4.63
N ALA A 209 1.19 -15.51 -5.61
CA ALA A 209 0.82 -16.03 -6.92
C ALA A 209 0.50 -17.55 -6.88
N LYS A 210 1.24 -18.34 -6.07
CA LYS A 210 1.11 -19.79 -6.00
C LYS A 210 -0.16 -20.20 -5.24
N PRO A 211 -1.13 -20.90 -5.87
CA PRO A 211 -2.38 -21.32 -5.23
C PRO A 211 -2.19 -22.22 -4.01
N GLU A 212 -1.22 -23.14 -4.07
CA GLU A 212 -0.91 -24.06 -2.97
C GLU A 212 -0.40 -23.31 -1.75
N THR A 213 0.50 -22.35 -1.97
CA THR A 213 1.03 -21.49 -0.87
C THR A 213 -0.07 -20.67 -0.23
N ARG A 214 -1.07 -20.19 -1.00
CA ARG A 214 -2.22 -19.49 -0.43
C ARG A 214 -3.07 -20.42 0.44
N ALA A 215 -3.31 -21.64 -0.02
CA ALA A 215 -4.02 -22.66 0.76
C ALA A 215 -3.30 -22.98 2.07
N ASP A 216 -1.97 -23.15 2.04
CA ASP A 216 -1.16 -23.34 3.24
C ASP A 216 -1.30 -22.18 4.22
N VAL A 217 -1.25 -20.93 3.72
CA VAL A 217 -1.45 -19.71 4.54
C VAL A 217 -2.86 -19.66 5.13
N VAL A 218 -3.89 -19.98 4.35
CA VAL A 218 -5.28 -20.00 4.85
C VAL A 218 -5.46 -21.05 5.94
N ALA A 219 -4.89 -22.25 5.76
CA ALA A 219 -4.90 -23.30 6.78
C ALA A 219 -4.18 -22.85 8.07
N TYR A 220 -3.04 -22.18 7.94
CA TYR A 220 -2.32 -21.61 9.07
C TYR A 220 -3.14 -20.53 9.79
N LEU A 221 -3.73 -19.59 9.06
CA LEU A 221 -4.56 -18.53 9.65
C LEU A 221 -5.78 -19.10 10.38
N ASN A 222 -6.37 -20.18 9.89
CA ASN A 222 -7.45 -20.88 10.60
C ASN A 222 -6.97 -21.51 11.91
N SER A 223 -5.73 -22.04 11.93
CA SER A 223 -5.15 -22.62 13.16
C SER A 223 -4.85 -21.56 14.24
N LEU A 224 -4.74 -20.29 13.86
CA LEU A 224 -4.55 -19.14 14.79
C LEU A 224 -5.87 -18.69 15.43
N SER A 225 -6.57 -19.61 16.09
CA SER A 225 -7.83 -19.34 16.74
C SER A 225 -8.00 -20.23 17.96
N ASP A 226 -8.73 -19.76 18.97
CA ASP A 226 -9.16 -20.60 20.09
C ASP A 226 -10.15 -21.68 19.65
N SER A 227 -10.84 -21.48 18.53
CA SER A 227 -11.83 -22.39 17.95
C SER A 227 -11.68 -22.40 16.44
N PRO A 228 -10.71 -23.14 15.88
CA PRO A 228 -10.54 -23.27 14.44
C PRO A 228 -11.84 -23.72 13.76
N GLN A 229 -12.22 -23.05 12.68
CA GLN A 229 -13.43 -23.39 11.95
C GLN A 229 -13.21 -24.62 11.07
N PRO A 230 -14.25 -25.42 10.80
CA PRO A 230 -14.14 -26.49 9.84
C PRO A 230 -13.81 -25.94 8.44
N LEU A 231 -12.78 -26.47 7.83
CA LEU A 231 -12.43 -26.09 6.47
C LEU A 231 -13.42 -26.68 5.46
N PRO A 232 -13.69 -26.01 4.33
CA PRO A 232 -14.58 -26.52 3.30
C PRO A 232 -14.04 -27.85 2.76
N LYS A 233 -14.94 -28.81 2.58
CA LYS A 233 -14.59 -30.11 1.99
C LYS A 233 -14.57 -29.99 0.46
N PRO A 234 -13.72 -30.79 -0.22
CA PRO A 234 -13.68 -30.86 -1.69
C PRO A 234 -14.99 -31.25 -2.31
#